data_458941377411a055ca13734b9a817da6
#
_entry.id   458941377411a055ca13734b9a817da6
#
_cell.length_a   1.000
_cell.length_b   1.000
_cell.length_c   1.000
_cell.angle_alpha   90.00
_cell.angle_beta   90.00
_cell.angle_gamma   90.00
#
_symmetry.space_group_name_H-M   'P 1'
#
loop_
_entity.id
_entity.type
_entity.pdbx_description
1 polymer ?
#
loop_
_entity_poly.entity_id
_entity_poly.type
_entity_poly.pdbx_seq_one_letter_code
_entity_poly.pdbx_strand_id
1 'polypeptide(L)'
;MTLSSDPQTLDVNTDVGMDLYDLSRAPYDSLIIVDQRGGTMKLSPRLAKSWTVSPDGKTYTFKLRDDVVFHNGSKFTSADVKFTLDRYRNPPKDVRSAHVASLQPVASVDAPDPTTVVLHLKASSGPLMGRLSNLNSLVMLSRAWIEGGANPLTEIMGTGPFMLTKATRGTSYVFDKNPKFWQPGRPYLDGVTYFVIKDAETRFAALRTGRVHTLQNYFVQLSPAQYRDMQKIRPDLQMFPDNIRKAPWVWFNLRKAPWTDLRVRQAINLALDRREAVRSLFDGAGELGDMYTFRQPPGIPQAELLKMPGWAENKKAERDQAKKLLADAGFPSGMQTTVLTRDITDFKDAAVFFVDQLSTIGIKAKVEIQDTGVVFARGRSGDYDLMVLQSTDLRPDASDDTQLWHLKGGAVNFGILDDPKLVALYQEQDGIADSAARQKVVEKMDRYIQDTLPSLRMGWSFGYDAIAPDVKDWPKRADGRGQDVLEHVWLSK
;
A
#
# COMPACT_ATOMS: atom_id res chain seq x y z
N MET A 1 17.91 -6.84 8.88
CA MET A 1 16.98 -6.04 8.08
C MET A 1 16.94 -4.61 8.59
N THR A 2 16.31 -3.65 7.93
CA THR A 2 16.22 -2.27 8.41
C THR A 2 14.77 -1.77 8.47
N LEU A 3 14.51 -0.80 9.35
CA LEU A 3 13.31 0.03 9.38
C LEU A 3 13.71 1.49 9.15
N SER A 4 12.86 2.27 8.51
CA SER A 4 13.10 3.70 8.26
C SER A 4 12.76 4.57 9.46
N SER A 5 11.89 4.10 10.35
CA SER A 5 11.51 4.76 11.59
C SER A 5 11.01 3.74 12.62
N ASP A 6 10.86 4.18 13.87
CA ASP A 6 10.08 3.39 14.82
C ASP A 6 8.60 3.39 14.44
N PRO A 7 7.90 2.25 14.52
CA PRO A 7 6.45 2.26 14.47
C PRO A 7 5.89 3.11 15.63
N GLN A 8 4.83 3.86 15.36
CA GLN A 8 4.18 4.69 16.39
C GLN A 8 3.59 3.83 17.51
N THR A 9 3.09 2.67 17.15
CA THR A 9 2.54 1.64 18.02
C THR A 9 2.87 0.25 17.48
N LEU A 10 2.75 -0.79 18.29
CA LEU A 10 2.84 -2.18 17.87
C LEU A 10 1.46 -2.82 17.59
N ASP A 11 0.36 -2.09 17.84
CA ASP A 11 -0.99 -2.57 17.55
C ASP A 11 -1.33 -2.45 16.07
N VAL A 12 -1.30 -3.57 15.38
CA VAL A 12 -1.66 -3.70 13.95
C VAL A 12 -3.10 -3.28 13.62
N ASN A 13 -3.96 -3.08 14.62
CA ASN A 13 -5.30 -2.57 14.43
C ASN A 13 -5.31 -1.05 14.23
N THR A 14 -4.38 -0.33 14.82
CA THR A 14 -4.41 1.13 14.92
C THR A 14 -3.47 1.85 13.97
N ASP A 15 -2.44 1.17 13.49
CA ASP A 15 -1.42 1.76 12.62
C ASP A 15 -1.39 1.06 11.25
N VAL A 16 -1.20 1.87 10.22
CA VAL A 16 -0.96 1.45 8.83
C VAL A 16 0.44 1.85 8.36
N GLY A 17 1.31 2.20 9.30
CA GLY A 17 2.70 2.55 9.02
C GLY A 17 3.49 1.37 8.46
N MET A 18 4.29 1.63 7.42
CA MET A 18 5.03 0.58 6.73
C MET A 18 6.05 -0.13 7.63
N ASP A 19 6.65 0.58 8.59
CA ASP A 19 7.60 -0.03 9.52
C ASP A 19 6.90 -1.06 10.44
N LEU A 20 5.63 -0.81 10.84
CA LEU A 20 4.84 -1.82 11.56
C LEU A 20 4.46 -3.00 10.65
N TYR A 21 4.14 -2.74 9.38
CA TYR A 21 3.86 -3.80 8.42
C TYR A 21 5.06 -4.73 8.23
N ASP A 22 6.27 -4.18 8.17
CA ASP A 22 7.48 -4.99 8.06
C ASP A 22 7.72 -5.82 9.32
N LEU A 23 7.50 -5.25 10.51
CA LEU A 23 7.61 -5.99 11.77
C LEU A 23 6.56 -7.09 11.91
N SER A 24 5.33 -6.85 11.45
CA SER A 24 4.20 -7.78 11.66
C SER A 24 4.35 -9.13 10.97
N ARG A 25 5.19 -9.22 9.94
CA ARG A 25 5.45 -10.47 9.20
C ARG A 25 6.15 -11.54 10.02
N ALA A 26 6.92 -11.15 11.00
CA ALA A 26 7.65 -12.09 11.84
C ALA A 26 6.73 -12.77 12.86
N PRO A 27 5.90 -12.03 13.64
CA PRO A 27 5.15 -12.62 14.76
C PRO A 27 3.73 -13.08 14.42
N TYR A 28 3.16 -12.70 13.28
CA TYR A 28 1.74 -12.91 13.02
C TYR A 28 1.44 -13.86 11.85
N ASP A 29 0.22 -14.39 11.85
CA ASP A 29 -0.40 -15.10 10.74
C ASP A 29 -1.78 -14.51 10.40
N SER A 30 -2.20 -14.69 9.13
CA SER A 30 -3.56 -14.45 8.63
C SER A 30 -4.34 -15.75 8.47
N LEU A 31 -5.64 -15.67 8.18
CA LEU A 31 -6.45 -16.87 7.89
C LEU A 31 -6.00 -17.60 6.64
N ILE A 32 -5.72 -16.85 5.60
CA ILE A 32 -5.28 -17.31 4.29
C ILE A 32 -4.15 -16.41 3.81
N ILE A 33 -3.40 -16.83 2.81
CA ILE A 33 -2.28 -16.07 2.27
C ILE A 33 -2.36 -16.04 0.74
N VAL A 34 -1.84 -14.99 0.12
CA VAL A 34 -1.51 -15.02 -1.32
C VAL A 34 -0.12 -15.63 -1.47
N ASP A 35 -0.04 -16.88 -1.87
CA ASP A 35 1.23 -17.53 -2.20
C ASP A 35 1.70 -17.06 -3.58
N GLN A 36 2.87 -16.45 -3.63
CA GLN A 36 3.49 -15.93 -4.86
C GLN A 36 4.69 -16.75 -5.32
N ARG A 37 5.02 -17.80 -4.62
CA ARG A 37 6.11 -18.70 -5.01
C ARG A 37 5.75 -19.37 -6.34
N GLY A 38 6.68 -19.37 -7.27
CA GLY A 38 6.46 -19.87 -8.62
C GLY A 38 5.84 -18.88 -9.61
N GLY A 39 5.77 -17.58 -9.28
CA GLY A 39 5.39 -16.51 -10.20
C GLY A 39 3.88 -16.36 -10.46
N THR A 40 3.03 -17.08 -9.70
CA THR A 40 1.57 -16.96 -9.78
C THR A 40 1.00 -16.56 -8.43
N MET A 41 0.02 -15.65 -8.44
CA MET A 41 -0.71 -15.27 -7.24
C MET A 41 -1.83 -16.26 -6.98
N LYS A 42 -1.75 -17.03 -5.90
CA LYS A 42 -2.77 -17.99 -5.50
C LYS A 42 -3.16 -17.82 -4.05
N LEU A 43 -4.46 -17.70 -3.78
CA LEU A 43 -4.98 -17.81 -2.42
C LEU A 43 -4.69 -19.21 -1.89
N SER A 44 -4.03 -19.28 -0.75
CA SER A 44 -3.55 -20.53 -0.14
C SER A 44 -3.93 -20.59 1.34
N PRO A 45 -4.13 -21.79 1.89
CA PRO A 45 -4.37 -22.01 3.32
C PRO A 45 -3.22 -21.46 4.19
N ARG A 46 -3.59 -20.91 5.37
CA ARG A 46 -2.66 -20.54 6.44
C ARG A 46 -3.22 -21.00 7.79
N LEU A 47 -3.81 -20.13 8.63
CA LEU A 47 -4.53 -20.56 9.84
C LEU A 47 -5.86 -21.27 9.52
N ALA A 48 -6.47 -20.99 8.38
CA ALA A 48 -7.55 -21.80 7.83
C ALA A 48 -6.96 -22.91 6.94
N LYS A 49 -7.40 -24.16 7.16
CA LYS A 49 -7.04 -25.33 6.32
C LYS A 49 -7.78 -25.29 4.98
N SER A 50 -9.02 -24.78 4.99
CA SER A 50 -9.90 -24.69 3.82
C SER A 50 -11.00 -23.67 4.05
N TRP A 51 -11.69 -23.30 2.98
CA TRP A 51 -12.88 -22.47 3.05
C TRP A 51 -13.87 -22.83 1.94
N THR A 52 -15.12 -22.47 2.15
CA THR A 52 -16.20 -22.54 1.16
C THR A 52 -16.94 -21.22 1.11
N VAL A 53 -17.50 -20.91 -0.05
CA VAL A 53 -18.33 -19.71 -0.29
C VAL A 53 -19.69 -20.18 -0.78
N SER A 54 -20.75 -19.63 -0.21
CA SER A 54 -22.13 -19.93 -0.67
C SER A 54 -22.34 -19.44 -2.12
N PRO A 55 -23.28 -20.03 -2.88
CA PRO A 55 -23.51 -19.64 -4.27
C PRO A 55 -23.89 -18.16 -4.45
N ASP A 56 -24.50 -17.53 -3.45
CA ASP A 56 -24.87 -16.12 -3.46
C ASP A 56 -23.70 -15.19 -3.04
N GLY A 57 -22.52 -15.77 -2.70
CA GLY A 57 -21.34 -15.03 -2.30
C GLY A 57 -21.46 -14.33 -0.95
N LYS A 58 -22.44 -14.65 -0.12
CA LYS A 58 -22.71 -13.94 1.14
C LYS A 58 -22.32 -14.68 2.40
N THR A 59 -21.98 -15.97 2.30
CA THR A 59 -21.53 -16.77 3.45
C THR A 59 -20.20 -17.43 3.14
N TYR A 60 -19.21 -17.15 3.98
CA TYR A 60 -17.88 -17.75 3.89
C TYR A 60 -17.65 -18.60 5.13
N THR A 61 -17.38 -19.90 4.94
CA THR A 61 -17.11 -20.83 6.04
C THR A 61 -15.65 -21.25 5.98
N PHE A 62 -14.89 -20.96 7.04
CA PHE A 62 -13.48 -21.32 7.17
C PHE A 62 -13.35 -22.49 8.16
N LYS A 63 -12.56 -23.50 7.79
CA LYS A 63 -12.12 -24.58 8.68
C LYS A 63 -10.71 -24.30 9.15
N LEU A 64 -10.55 -24.07 10.44
CA LEU A 64 -9.29 -23.67 11.05
C LEU A 64 -8.38 -24.85 11.35
N ARG A 65 -7.09 -24.57 11.51
CA ARG A 65 -6.12 -25.49 12.10
C ARG A 65 -6.43 -25.67 13.58
N ASP A 66 -6.16 -26.86 14.09
CA ASP A 66 -6.33 -27.28 15.49
C ASP A 66 -4.98 -27.54 16.21
N ASP A 67 -3.88 -27.40 15.45
CA ASP A 67 -2.50 -27.61 15.86
C ASP A 67 -1.71 -26.31 16.08
N VAL A 68 -2.38 -25.16 16.09
CA VAL A 68 -1.77 -23.83 16.25
C VAL A 68 -1.85 -23.37 17.71
N VAL A 69 -0.75 -22.80 18.19
CA VAL A 69 -0.69 -22.11 19.47
C VAL A 69 -0.10 -20.72 19.30
N PHE A 70 -0.52 -19.77 20.12
CA PHE A 70 0.14 -18.48 20.25
C PHE A 70 1.52 -18.60 20.90
N HIS A 71 2.33 -17.57 20.80
CA HIS A 71 3.70 -17.54 21.36
C HIS A 71 3.74 -17.86 22.86
N ASN A 72 2.70 -17.53 23.62
CA ASN A 72 2.56 -17.89 25.04
C ASN A 72 2.09 -19.33 25.29
N GLY A 73 1.82 -20.11 24.24
CA GLY A 73 1.35 -21.48 24.31
C GLY A 73 -0.16 -21.68 24.44
N SER A 74 -0.96 -20.60 24.48
CA SER A 74 -2.43 -20.71 24.42
C SER A 74 -2.88 -21.19 23.05
N LYS A 75 -3.94 -21.98 22.98
CA LYS A 75 -4.48 -22.50 21.72
C LYS A 75 -5.14 -21.40 20.90
N PHE A 76 -4.89 -21.40 19.60
CA PHE A 76 -5.64 -20.63 18.63
C PHE A 76 -6.97 -21.30 18.31
N THR A 77 -8.06 -20.56 18.30
CA THR A 77 -9.42 -21.05 18.06
C THR A 77 -10.24 -20.06 17.23
N SER A 78 -11.43 -20.48 16.81
CA SER A 78 -12.42 -19.62 16.15
C SER A 78 -12.85 -18.41 16.99
N ALA A 79 -12.77 -18.51 18.32
CA ALA A 79 -13.05 -17.39 19.22
C ALA A 79 -12.04 -16.24 19.03
N ASP A 80 -10.77 -16.54 18.76
CA ASP A 80 -9.74 -15.55 18.48
C ASP A 80 -9.98 -14.85 17.12
N VAL A 81 -10.39 -15.64 16.11
CA VAL A 81 -10.76 -15.07 14.79
C VAL A 81 -11.96 -14.14 14.89
N LYS A 82 -13.03 -14.58 15.57
CA LYS A 82 -14.22 -13.75 15.82
C LYS A 82 -13.83 -12.48 16.56
N PHE A 83 -13.11 -12.59 17.66
CA PHE A 83 -12.64 -11.45 18.44
C PHE A 83 -11.84 -10.46 17.57
N THR A 84 -10.89 -10.97 16.79
CA THR A 84 -10.03 -10.17 15.93
C THR A 84 -10.82 -9.40 14.89
N LEU A 85 -11.69 -10.09 14.12
CA LEU A 85 -12.49 -9.47 13.07
C LEU A 85 -13.51 -8.48 13.65
N ASP A 86 -14.11 -8.79 14.80
CA ASP A 86 -15.02 -7.86 15.48
C ASP A 86 -14.29 -6.63 16.02
N ARG A 87 -13.05 -6.77 16.56
CA ARG A 87 -12.20 -5.66 16.99
C ARG A 87 -11.81 -4.75 15.80
N TYR A 88 -11.56 -5.32 14.63
CA TYR A 88 -11.28 -4.54 13.43
C TYR A 88 -12.51 -3.78 12.91
N ARG A 89 -13.68 -4.41 12.94
CA ARG A 89 -14.94 -3.84 12.42
C ARG A 89 -15.56 -2.84 13.37
N ASN A 90 -15.55 -3.14 14.66
CA ASN A 90 -16.15 -2.38 15.74
C ASN A 90 -15.09 -2.14 16.84
N PRO A 91 -14.13 -1.26 16.56
CA PRO A 91 -13.05 -1.02 17.52
C PRO A 91 -13.60 -0.47 18.85
N PRO A 92 -12.94 -0.75 19.99
CA PRO A 92 -13.25 -0.09 21.26
C PRO A 92 -13.21 1.43 21.11
N LYS A 93 -13.95 2.14 21.97
CA LYS A 93 -14.16 3.61 21.87
C LYS A 93 -12.88 4.42 21.69
N ASP A 94 -11.79 3.99 22.32
CA ASP A 94 -10.51 4.70 22.30
C ASP A 94 -9.48 4.09 21.32
N VAL A 95 -9.91 3.11 20.51
CA VAL A 95 -9.07 2.43 19.51
C VAL A 95 -9.54 2.82 18.11
N ARG A 96 -8.70 3.49 17.36
CA ARG A 96 -8.94 3.71 15.93
C ARG A 96 -8.53 2.47 15.16
N SER A 97 -9.46 1.79 14.50
CA SER A 97 -9.11 0.75 13.54
C SER A 97 -8.92 1.35 12.15
N ALA A 98 -7.75 1.11 11.58
CA ALA A 98 -7.44 1.46 10.20
C ALA A 98 -8.14 0.53 9.19
N HIS A 99 -8.77 -0.55 9.67
CA HIS A 99 -9.29 -1.64 8.84
C HIS A 99 -10.83 -1.75 8.82
N VAL A 100 -11.55 -0.84 9.48
CA VAL A 100 -13.02 -0.79 9.47
C VAL A 100 -13.59 -0.91 8.06
N ALA A 101 -13.02 -0.12 7.15
CA ALA A 101 -13.46 -0.06 5.77
C ALA A 101 -13.22 -1.39 5.01
N SER A 102 -12.10 -2.07 5.28
CA SER A 102 -11.76 -3.35 4.64
C SER A 102 -12.75 -4.48 4.99
N LEU A 103 -13.38 -4.40 6.16
CA LEU A 103 -14.35 -5.39 6.65
C LEU A 103 -15.81 -4.87 6.63
N GLN A 104 -16.06 -3.71 6.06
CA GLN A 104 -17.40 -3.12 5.97
C GLN A 104 -18.46 -4.04 5.33
N PRO A 105 -18.15 -4.89 4.33
CA PRO A 105 -19.10 -5.87 3.79
C PRO A 105 -19.54 -6.93 4.80
N VAL A 106 -18.73 -7.24 5.83
CA VAL A 106 -19.04 -8.28 6.81
C VAL A 106 -20.16 -7.82 7.75
N ALA A 107 -21.27 -8.52 7.80
CA ALA A 107 -22.41 -8.26 8.69
C ALA A 107 -22.18 -8.86 10.08
N SER A 108 -21.77 -10.13 10.16
CA SER A 108 -21.46 -10.83 11.39
C SER A 108 -20.36 -11.89 11.22
N VAL A 109 -19.77 -12.26 12.32
CA VAL A 109 -18.79 -13.36 12.43
C VAL A 109 -19.28 -14.33 13.49
N ASP A 110 -19.48 -15.58 13.11
CA ASP A 110 -19.87 -16.65 14.00
C ASP A 110 -18.73 -17.65 14.22
N ALA A 111 -18.66 -18.19 15.43
CA ALA A 111 -17.70 -19.22 15.84
C ALA A 111 -18.48 -20.39 16.49
N PRO A 112 -19.13 -21.25 15.67
CA PRO A 112 -20.03 -22.29 16.17
C PRO A 112 -19.30 -23.42 16.92
N ASP A 113 -18.05 -23.64 16.61
CA ASP A 113 -17.16 -24.60 17.27
C ASP A 113 -15.70 -24.08 17.26
N PRO A 114 -14.77 -24.66 18.02
CA PRO A 114 -13.39 -24.13 18.13
C PRO A 114 -12.60 -24.05 16.81
N THR A 115 -13.04 -24.72 15.75
CA THR A 115 -12.33 -24.86 14.47
C THR A 115 -13.10 -24.34 13.27
N THR A 116 -14.28 -23.76 13.49
CA THR A 116 -15.12 -23.24 12.39
C THR A 116 -15.44 -21.77 12.61
N VAL A 117 -15.21 -20.97 11.55
CA VAL A 117 -15.63 -19.56 11.51
C VAL A 117 -16.54 -19.36 10.31
N VAL A 118 -17.64 -18.65 10.52
CA VAL A 118 -18.59 -18.29 9.47
C VAL A 118 -18.68 -16.78 9.39
N LEU A 119 -18.39 -16.21 8.21
CA LEU A 119 -18.59 -14.81 7.93
C LEU A 119 -19.91 -14.65 7.14
N HIS A 120 -20.80 -13.81 7.64
CA HIS A 120 -22.00 -13.41 6.93
C HIS A 120 -21.81 -12.01 6.37
N LEU A 121 -22.05 -11.82 5.09
CA LEU A 121 -21.89 -10.56 4.39
C LEU A 121 -23.24 -9.89 4.13
N LYS A 122 -23.27 -8.56 4.16
CA LYS A 122 -24.41 -7.72 3.75
C LYS A 122 -24.71 -7.89 2.26
N ALA A 123 -23.65 -7.98 1.45
CA ALA A 123 -23.66 -8.24 0.02
C ALA A 123 -22.42 -9.04 -0.36
N SER A 124 -22.43 -9.70 -1.52
CA SER A 124 -21.21 -10.32 -2.09
C SER A 124 -20.07 -9.30 -2.16
N SER A 125 -18.84 -9.73 -1.93
CA SER A 125 -17.65 -8.87 -1.99
C SER A 125 -16.49 -9.58 -2.69
N GLY A 126 -16.16 -9.12 -3.90
CA GLY A 126 -15.05 -9.63 -4.68
C GLY A 126 -13.67 -9.48 -4.00
N PRO A 127 -13.36 -8.33 -3.36
CA PRO A 127 -12.04 -8.11 -2.74
C PRO A 127 -11.85 -8.76 -1.36
N LEU A 128 -12.90 -9.30 -0.72
CA LEU A 128 -12.83 -9.76 0.67
C LEU A 128 -11.72 -10.78 0.92
N MET A 129 -11.59 -11.77 0.04
CA MET A 129 -10.58 -12.82 0.20
C MET A 129 -9.15 -12.28 0.09
N GLY A 130 -8.91 -11.35 -0.82
CA GLY A 130 -7.65 -10.63 -0.91
C GLY A 130 -7.33 -9.84 0.37
N ARG A 131 -8.33 -9.17 0.96
CA ARG A 131 -8.18 -8.44 2.23
C ARG A 131 -7.88 -9.39 3.39
N LEU A 132 -8.58 -10.51 3.51
CA LEU A 132 -8.35 -11.53 4.54
C LEU A 132 -7.01 -12.25 4.42
N SER A 133 -6.37 -12.19 3.25
CA SER A 133 -5.06 -12.80 3.03
C SER A 133 -3.89 -11.89 3.42
N ASN A 134 -4.14 -10.64 3.80
CA ASN A 134 -3.10 -9.64 3.99
C ASN A 134 -2.44 -9.73 5.38
N LEU A 135 -1.25 -10.35 5.44
CA LEU A 135 -0.41 -10.45 6.64
C LEU A 135 0.05 -9.08 7.22
N ASN A 136 -0.10 -8.02 6.45
CA ASN A 136 0.31 -6.70 6.91
C ASN A 136 -0.84 -5.96 7.63
N SER A 137 -2.07 -6.48 7.60
CA SER A 137 -3.22 -5.74 8.12
C SER A 137 -4.26 -6.59 8.85
N LEU A 138 -4.66 -7.73 8.32
CA LEU A 138 -5.70 -8.57 8.93
C LEU A 138 -5.11 -9.85 9.54
N VAL A 139 -4.19 -9.67 10.47
CA VAL A 139 -3.56 -10.75 11.23
C VAL A 139 -4.41 -11.14 12.43
N MET A 140 -4.27 -12.39 12.89
CA MET A 140 -5.05 -12.91 13.98
C MET A 140 -4.42 -12.60 15.35
N LEU A 141 -5.23 -12.08 16.27
CA LEU A 141 -4.85 -11.66 17.61
C LEU A 141 -5.36 -12.66 18.65
N SER A 142 -4.65 -12.82 19.76
CA SER A 142 -5.11 -13.63 20.88
C SER A 142 -6.14 -12.87 21.70
N ARG A 143 -7.37 -13.38 21.73
CA ARG A 143 -8.44 -12.85 22.56
C ARG A 143 -8.06 -12.85 24.04
N ALA A 144 -7.62 -14.02 24.55
CA ALA A 144 -7.29 -14.18 25.97
C ALA A 144 -6.15 -13.27 26.43
N TRP A 145 -5.18 -12.99 25.53
CA TRP A 145 -4.07 -12.09 25.83
C TRP A 145 -4.53 -10.63 25.97
N ILE A 146 -5.34 -10.15 25.04
CA ILE A 146 -5.86 -8.75 25.06
C ILE A 146 -6.86 -8.57 26.21
N GLU A 147 -7.82 -9.50 26.40
CA GLU A 147 -8.78 -9.45 27.49
C GLU A 147 -8.12 -9.64 28.87
N GLY A 148 -6.96 -10.29 28.92
CA GLY A 148 -6.12 -10.45 30.12
C GLY A 148 -5.36 -9.18 30.53
N GLY A 149 -5.55 -8.07 29.82
CA GLY A 149 -4.97 -6.77 30.16
C GLY A 149 -3.61 -6.46 29.52
N ALA A 150 -3.17 -7.26 28.53
CA ALA A 150 -1.97 -6.97 27.77
C ALA A 150 -2.13 -5.67 26.94
N ASN A 151 -1.02 -4.97 26.73
CA ASN A 151 -1.02 -3.73 25.99
C ASN A 151 -0.49 -3.92 24.54
N PRO A 152 -1.37 -4.09 23.54
CA PRO A 152 -0.94 -4.27 22.15
C PRO A 152 -0.22 -3.05 21.56
N LEU A 153 -0.30 -1.87 22.19
CA LEU A 153 0.45 -0.69 21.73
C LEU A 153 1.97 -0.86 21.90
N THR A 154 2.39 -1.69 22.86
CA THR A 154 3.80 -1.87 23.23
C THR A 154 4.29 -3.31 23.20
N GLU A 155 3.37 -4.28 23.05
CA GLU A 155 3.64 -5.71 23.10
C GLU A 155 3.11 -6.41 21.84
N ILE A 156 3.73 -7.53 21.49
CA ILE A 156 3.34 -8.35 20.33
C ILE A 156 3.08 -9.79 20.80
N MET A 157 1.93 -10.34 20.38
CA MET A 157 1.54 -11.73 20.61
C MET A 157 0.86 -12.29 19.36
N GLY A 158 1.50 -13.24 18.69
CA GLY A 158 1.00 -13.87 17.48
C GLY A 158 1.18 -15.38 17.46
N THR A 159 0.94 -15.97 16.32
CA THR A 159 1.11 -17.41 16.02
C THR A 159 2.27 -17.66 15.05
N GLY A 160 2.90 -16.60 14.58
CA GLY A 160 3.88 -16.61 13.51
C GLY A 160 5.23 -17.27 13.85
N PRO A 161 6.13 -17.32 12.86
CA PRO A 161 7.38 -18.08 12.95
C PRO A 161 8.39 -17.50 13.93
N PHE A 162 8.29 -16.22 14.31
CA PHE A 162 9.23 -15.58 15.22
C PHE A 162 8.52 -14.79 16.31
N MET A 163 9.12 -14.76 17.51
CA MET A 163 8.61 -14.11 18.71
C MET A 163 9.44 -12.87 19.02
N LEU A 164 8.82 -11.74 19.29
CA LEU A 164 9.52 -10.54 19.75
C LEU A 164 10.10 -10.79 21.15
N THR A 165 11.43 -10.78 21.27
CA THR A 165 12.14 -11.00 22.54
C THR A 165 12.78 -9.74 23.10
N LYS A 166 13.08 -8.75 22.22
CA LYS A 166 13.62 -7.47 22.65
C LYS A 166 13.17 -6.36 21.71
N ALA A 167 12.63 -5.29 22.29
CA ALA A 167 12.33 -4.03 21.59
C ALA A 167 13.11 -2.90 22.25
N THR A 168 13.97 -2.22 21.47
CA THR A 168 14.68 -1.02 21.90
C THR A 168 14.37 0.09 20.90
N ARG A 169 13.40 0.95 21.27
CA ARG A 169 12.96 2.06 20.39
C ARG A 169 14.15 2.92 19.96
N GLY A 170 14.13 3.37 18.73
CA GLY A 170 15.21 4.10 18.09
C GLY A 170 16.43 3.25 17.71
N THR A 171 16.44 1.96 18.02
CA THR A 171 17.61 1.10 17.82
C THR A 171 17.28 -0.20 17.08
N SER A 172 16.47 -1.09 17.67
CA SER A 172 16.20 -2.40 17.07
C SER A 172 15.04 -3.15 17.70
N TYR A 173 14.49 -4.09 16.91
CA TYR A 173 13.52 -5.11 17.31
C TYR A 173 14.11 -6.49 17.00
N VAL A 174 14.26 -7.33 18.03
CA VAL A 174 14.85 -8.67 17.93
C VAL A 174 13.75 -9.71 18.07
N PHE A 175 13.69 -10.60 17.11
CA PHE A 175 12.76 -11.71 17.09
C PHE A 175 13.54 -13.02 17.08
N ASP A 176 13.23 -13.91 18.01
CA ASP A 176 13.80 -15.25 18.07
C ASP A 176 12.82 -16.28 17.47
N LYS A 177 13.35 -17.39 17.01
CA LYS A 177 12.59 -18.52 16.46
C LYS A 177 11.49 -18.96 17.41
N ASN A 178 10.27 -19.13 16.87
CA ASN A 178 9.18 -19.77 17.60
C ASN A 178 9.35 -21.31 17.59
N PRO A 179 9.73 -21.95 18.69
CA PRO A 179 9.94 -23.40 18.73
C PRO A 179 8.65 -24.22 18.59
N LYS A 180 7.48 -23.54 18.75
CA LYS A 180 6.14 -24.15 18.64
C LYS A 180 5.43 -23.74 17.36
N PHE A 181 6.19 -23.26 16.35
CA PHE A 181 5.57 -22.87 15.08
C PHE A 181 4.89 -24.08 14.43
N TRP A 182 3.67 -23.88 13.97
CA TRP A 182 2.79 -24.96 13.48
C TRP A 182 3.25 -25.61 12.16
N GLN A 183 4.23 -25.05 11.45
CA GLN A 183 4.86 -25.70 10.31
C GLN A 183 6.09 -26.49 10.78
N PRO A 184 6.07 -27.83 10.69
CA PRO A 184 7.20 -28.66 11.14
C PRO A 184 8.51 -28.30 10.44
N GLY A 185 9.60 -28.22 11.21
CA GLY A 185 10.93 -27.94 10.70
C GLY A 185 11.20 -26.46 10.35
N ARG A 186 10.25 -25.57 10.63
CA ARG A 186 10.35 -24.13 10.34
C ARG A 186 10.16 -23.30 11.61
N PRO A 187 10.60 -22.01 11.57
CA PRO A 187 11.41 -21.36 10.54
C PRO A 187 12.82 -21.93 10.49
N TYR A 188 13.57 -21.68 9.42
CA TYR A 188 14.97 -22.13 9.30
C TYR A 188 15.96 -21.25 10.04
N LEU A 189 15.71 -19.92 10.04
CA LEU A 189 16.52 -18.97 10.78
C LEU A 189 16.29 -19.12 12.30
N ASP A 190 17.34 -18.86 13.09
CA ASP A 190 17.25 -18.82 14.55
C ASP A 190 16.61 -17.52 15.05
N GLY A 191 16.66 -16.45 14.26
CA GLY A 191 16.04 -15.18 14.57
C GLY A 191 16.16 -14.16 13.46
N VAL A 192 15.49 -13.03 13.64
CA VAL A 192 15.51 -11.88 12.74
C VAL A 192 15.64 -10.60 13.55
N THR A 193 16.58 -9.72 13.17
CA THR A 193 16.73 -8.41 13.79
C THR A 193 16.42 -7.31 12.78
N TYR A 194 15.55 -6.39 13.18
CA TYR A 194 15.29 -5.16 12.48
C TYR A 194 16.00 -4.00 13.17
N PHE A 195 16.90 -3.33 12.46
CA PHE A 195 17.60 -2.13 12.95
C PHE A 195 16.86 -0.88 12.50
N VAL A 196 16.61 0.06 13.40
CA VAL A 196 16.04 1.36 13.08
C VAL A 196 17.15 2.28 12.58
N ILE A 197 17.18 2.56 11.29
CA ILE A 197 18.17 3.42 10.65
C ILE A 197 17.42 4.47 9.80
N LYS A 198 17.29 5.68 10.33
CA LYS A 198 16.48 6.74 9.71
C LYS A 198 17.11 7.32 8.45
N ASP A 199 18.42 7.50 8.47
CA ASP A 199 19.15 8.10 7.35
C ASP A 199 19.35 7.09 6.21
N ALA A 200 19.03 7.49 4.98
CA ALA A 200 19.06 6.63 3.81
C ALA A 200 20.48 6.21 3.42
N GLU A 201 21.45 7.13 3.50
CA GLU A 201 22.84 6.83 3.15
C GLU A 201 23.49 5.91 4.19
N THR A 202 23.12 6.04 5.46
CA THR A 202 23.53 5.12 6.52
C THR A 202 22.98 3.72 6.29
N ARG A 203 21.72 3.58 5.83
CA ARG A 203 21.15 2.28 5.44
C ARG A 203 21.91 1.67 4.27
N PHE A 204 22.18 2.48 3.24
CA PHE A 204 22.96 2.05 2.08
C PHE A 204 24.36 1.58 2.49
N ALA A 205 25.05 2.33 3.36
CA ALA A 205 26.34 1.95 3.90
C ALA A 205 26.29 0.65 4.72
N ALA A 206 25.23 0.43 5.49
CA ALA A 206 25.05 -0.80 6.27
C ALA A 206 24.90 -2.05 5.37
N LEU A 207 24.21 -1.95 4.24
CA LEU A 207 24.15 -3.03 3.25
C LEU A 207 25.49 -3.23 2.55
N ARG A 208 26.13 -2.15 2.13
CA ARG A 208 27.45 -2.18 1.48
C ARG A 208 28.50 -2.87 2.32
N THR A 209 28.51 -2.63 3.62
CA THR A 209 29.46 -3.22 4.57
C THR A 209 29.07 -4.61 5.09
N GLY A 210 27.91 -5.14 4.68
CA GLY A 210 27.41 -6.42 5.17
C GLY A 210 26.87 -6.40 6.60
N ARG A 211 26.66 -5.22 7.18
CA ARG A 211 26.05 -5.08 8.52
C ARG A 211 24.59 -5.52 8.55
N VAL A 212 23.91 -5.42 7.42
CA VAL A 212 22.56 -5.92 7.22
C VAL A 212 22.50 -6.78 5.96
N HIS A 213 21.65 -7.81 5.97
CA HIS A 213 21.48 -8.72 4.83
C HIS A 213 20.59 -8.16 3.73
N THR A 214 19.68 -7.24 4.08
CA THR A 214 18.79 -6.55 3.14
C THR A 214 18.30 -5.24 3.73
N LEU A 215 17.99 -4.29 2.88
CA LEU A 215 17.35 -3.04 3.26
C LEU A 215 15.82 -3.17 3.31
N GLN A 216 15.28 -4.31 2.93
CA GLN A 216 13.87 -4.46 2.59
C GLN A 216 12.93 -3.80 3.60
N ASN A 217 12.41 -2.67 3.18
CA ASN A 217 11.27 -1.95 3.72
C ASN A 217 10.50 -1.43 2.50
N TYR A 218 9.21 -1.40 2.54
CA TYR A 218 8.35 -0.92 1.44
C TYR A 218 8.74 0.47 0.91
N PHE A 219 9.34 1.33 1.73
CA PHE A 219 9.78 2.65 1.33
C PHE A 219 11.30 2.77 1.09
N VAL A 220 12.06 1.74 1.44
CA VAL A 220 13.52 1.77 1.38
C VAL A 220 14.01 0.79 0.33
N GLN A 221 13.96 1.22 -0.90
CA GLN A 221 14.53 0.55 -2.05
C GLN A 221 15.77 1.30 -2.49
N LEU A 222 16.67 0.63 -3.19
CA LEU A 222 17.74 1.32 -3.88
C LEU A 222 17.14 2.14 -5.03
N SER A 223 17.58 3.38 -5.16
CA SER A 223 17.36 4.14 -6.37
C SER A 223 18.11 3.51 -7.56
N PRO A 224 17.76 3.82 -8.81
CA PRO A 224 18.51 3.33 -9.97
C PRO A 224 20.00 3.67 -9.90
N ALA A 225 20.37 4.84 -9.38
CA ALA A 225 21.77 5.23 -9.20
C ALA A 225 22.46 4.37 -8.15
N GLN A 226 21.85 4.23 -6.97
CA GLN A 226 22.37 3.38 -5.90
C GLN A 226 22.47 1.90 -6.33
N TYR A 227 21.52 1.41 -7.14
CA TYR A 227 21.58 0.06 -7.71
C TYR A 227 22.81 -0.11 -8.61
N ARG A 228 23.05 0.81 -9.55
CA ARG A 228 24.24 0.76 -10.43
C ARG A 228 25.56 0.84 -9.63
N ASP A 229 25.60 1.66 -8.60
CA ASP A 229 26.79 1.77 -7.76
C ASP A 229 27.00 0.52 -6.91
N MET A 230 25.93 -0.05 -6.37
CA MET A 230 26.00 -1.29 -5.59
C MET A 230 26.46 -2.47 -6.44
N GLN A 231 26.02 -2.55 -7.72
CA GLN A 231 26.50 -3.58 -8.65
C GLN A 231 28.02 -3.55 -8.86
N LYS A 232 28.63 -2.37 -8.81
CA LYS A 232 30.09 -2.21 -8.94
C LYS A 232 30.83 -2.58 -7.64
N ILE A 233 30.27 -2.16 -6.50
CA ILE A 233 30.93 -2.26 -5.18
C ILE A 233 30.71 -3.64 -4.57
N ARG A 234 29.52 -4.22 -4.74
CA ARG A 234 29.08 -5.49 -4.18
C ARG A 234 28.41 -6.35 -5.26
N PRO A 235 29.16 -6.80 -6.29
CA PRO A 235 28.62 -7.63 -7.38
C PRO A 235 28.15 -9.02 -6.90
N ASP A 236 28.48 -9.40 -5.68
CA ASP A 236 28.05 -10.62 -5.00
C ASP A 236 26.59 -10.58 -4.52
N LEU A 237 26.02 -9.38 -4.32
CA LEU A 237 24.63 -9.24 -3.87
C LEU A 237 23.64 -9.79 -4.93
N GLN A 238 22.59 -10.44 -4.43
CA GLN A 238 21.43 -10.78 -5.25
C GLN A 238 20.60 -9.51 -5.44
N MET A 239 20.61 -8.96 -6.64
CA MET A 239 19.96 -7.69 -6.94
C MET A 239 18.93 -7.88 -8.03
N PHE A 240 17.73 -7.34 -7.82
CA PHE A 240 16.62 -7.44 -8.77
C PHE A 240 15.68 -6.24 -8.65
N PRO A 241 14.94 -5.91 -9.71
CA PRO A 241 13.87 -4.92 -9.61
C PRO A 241 12.87 -5.34 -8.54
N ASP A 242 12.53 -4.42 -7.64
CA ASP A 242 11.39 -4.61 -6.76
C ASP A 242 10.12 -4.19 -7.52
N ASN A 243 9.11 -5.03 -7.47
CA ASN A 243 7.84 -4.74 -8.11
C ASN A 243 6.94 -3.77 -7.30
N ILE A 244 7.39 -3.27 -6.16
CA ILE A 244 6.70 -2.16 -5.48
C ILE A 244 6.96 -0.88 -6.25
N ARG A 245 5.90 -0.34 -6.83
CA ARG A 245 5.93 0.89 -7.57
C ARG A 245 5.54 2.06 -6.69
N LYS A 246 6.19 3.20 -6.91
CA LYS A 246 5.84 4.47 -6.28
C LYS A 246 5.41 5.45 -7.37
N ALA A 247 4.39 6.23 -7.08
CA ALA A 247 3.89 7.24 -8.01
C ALA A 247 3.74 8.58 -7.31
N PRO A 248 4.41 9.65 -7.78
CA PRO A 248 4.04 10.99 -7.41
C PRO A 248 2.63 11.30 -7.89
N TRP A 249 1.87 11.94 -7.03
CA TRP A 249 0.46 12.16 -7.21
C TRP A 249 0.06 13.60 -6.91
N VAL A 250 -0.67 14.21 -7.83
CA VAL A 250 -1.21 15.56 -7.69
C VAL A 250 -2.64 15.49 -7.19
N TRP A 251 -2.94 16.23 -6.15
CA TRP A 251 -4.28 16.42 -5.60
C TRP A 251 -4.76 17.83 -5.87
N PHE A 252 -5.98 17.95 -6.39
CA PHE A 252 -6.70 19.19 -6.50
C PHE A 252 -7.58 19.37 -5.27
N ASN A 253 -7.66 20.59 -4.73
CA ASN A 253 -8.67 20.91 -3.71
C ASN A 253 -10.04 21.11 -4.37
N LEU A 254 -10.81 20.06 -4.55
CA LEU A 254 -12.09 20.10 -5.25
C LEU A 254 -13.19 20.86 -4.51
N ARG A 255 -12.91 21.49 -3.38
CA ARG A 255 -13.83 22.39 -2.66
C ARG A 255 -13.60 23.87 -2.99
N LYS A 256 -12.51 24.19 -3.68
CA LYS A 256 -12.03 25.56 -3.88
C LYS A 256 -11.89 25.86 -5.38
N ALA A 257 -12.46 26.98 -5.83
CA ALA A 257 -12.13 27.51 -7.15
C ALA A 257 -10.62 27.87 -7.21
N PRO A 258 -9.97 27.71 -8.36
CA PRO A 258 -10.52 27.28 -9.64
C PRO A 258 -10.51 25.74 -9.83
N TRP A 259 -10.12 24.94 -8.83
CA TRP A 259 -9.93 23.48 -8.94
C TRP A 259 -11.23 22.71 -9.15
N THR A 260 -12.37 23.32 -8.83
CA THR A 260 -13.71 22.80 -9.14
C THR A 260 -14.04 22.82 -10.64
N ASP A 261 -13.38 23.70 -11.43
CA ASP A 261 -13.58 23.78 -12.87
C ASP A 261 -12.79 22.67 -13.59
N LEU A 262 -13.48 21.78 -14.27
CA LEU A 262 -12.86 20.65 -14.99
C LEU A 262 -11.90 21.14 -16.09
N ARG A 263 -12.15 22.27 -16.73
CA ARG A 263 -11.29 22.84 -17.79
C ARG A 263 -9.88 23.16 -17.24
N VAL A 264 -9.81 23.67 -16.00
CA VAL A 264 -8.53 23.93 -15.32
C VAL A 264 -7.78 22.63 -15.07
N ARG A 265 -8.47 21.58 -14.56
CA ARG A 265 -7.84 20.29 -14.32
C ARG A 265 -7.41 19.60 -15.62
N GLN A 266 -8.22 19.71 -16.68
CA GLN A 266 -7.86 19.24 -18.03
C GLN A 266 -6.61 19.96 -18.57
N ALA A 267 -6.51 21.27 -18.41
CA ALA A 267 -5.34 22.03 -18.82
C ALA A 267 -4.07 21.54 -18.12
N ILE A 268 -4.14 21.29 -16.82
CA ILE A 268 -3.00 20.76 -16.04
C ILE A 268 -2.65 19.34 -16.48
N ASN A 269 -3.66 18.48 -16.71
CA ASN A 269 -3.42 17.13 -17.23
C ASN A 269 -2.71 17.12 -18.57
N LEU A 270 -3.10 18.02 -19.50
CA LEU A 270 -2.48 18.17 -20.81
C LEU A 270 -1.04 18.72 -20.70
N ALA A 271 -0.76 19.60 -19.74
CA ALA A 271 0.56 20.18 -19.55
C ALA A 271 1.58 19.16 -19.01
N LEU A 272 1.15 18.24 -18.19
CA LEU A 272 1.99 17.28 -17.48
C LEU A 272 2.66 16.29 -18.45
N ASP A 273 3.98 16.38 -18.58
CA ASP A 273 4.79 15.42 -19.34
C ASP A 273 5.22 14.25 -18.47
N ARG A 274 4.45 13.17 -18.54
CA ARG A 274 4.69 11.95 -17.76
C ARG A 274 5.93 11.19 -18.20
N ARG A 275 6.34 11.31 -19.48
CA ARG A 275 7.58 10.69 -19.96
C ARG A 275 8.80 11.43 -19.42
N GLU A 276 8.71 12.78 -19.36
CA GLU A 276 9.75 13.58 -18.71
C GLU A 276 9.81 13.29 -17.20
N ALA A 277 8.66 13.10 -16.53
CA ALA A 277 8.63 12.68 -15.14
C ALA A 277 9.38 11.36 -14.92
N VAL A 278 9.15 10.35 -15.77
CA VAL A 278 9.88 9.08 -15.70
C VAL A 278 11.39 9.27 -15.92
N ARG A 279 11.78 10.12 -16.85
CA ARG A 279 13.21 10.39 -17.12
C ARG A 279 13.89 11.14 -15.97
N SER A 280 13.26 12.22 -15.49
CA SER A 280 13.90 13.17 -14.56
C SER A 280 13.73 12.77 -13.08
N LEU A 281 12.56 12.24 -12.69
CA LEU A 281 12.30 11.85 -11.30
C LEU A 281 12.74 10.43 -10.99
N PHE A 282 12.77 9.54 -12.00
CA PHE A 282 13.03 8.11 -11.79
C PHE A 282 14.27 7.62 -12.55
N ASP A 283 15.08 8.53 -13.10
CA ASP A 283 16.28 8.20 -13.85
C ASP A 283 16.02 7.16 -14.97
N GLY A 284 14.84 7.25 -15.60
CA GLY A 284 14.37 6.34 -16.62
C GLY A 284 13.83 4.99 -16.11
N ALA A 285 13.99 4.69 -14.83
CA ALA A 285 13.49 3.44 -14.22
C ALA A 285 12.04 3.59 -13.76
N GLY A 286 11.13 3.65 -14.70
CA GLY A 286 9.71 3.79 -14.42
C GLY A 286 8.82 3.42 -15.59
N GLU A 287 7.53 3.36 -15.33
CA GLU A 287 6.48 3.06 -16.31
C GLU A 287 5.40 4.12 -16.32
N LEU A 288 4.79 4.28 -17.49
CA LEU A 288 3.59 5.09 -17.64
C LEU A 288 2.37 4.28 -17.21
N GLY A 289 1.54 4.89 -16.40
CA GLY A 289 0.32 4.26 -15.93
C GLY A 289 -0.44 5.18 -14.96
N ASP A 290 -1.72 4.93 -14.86
CA ASP A 290 -2.60 5.60 -13.90
C ASP A 290 -2.76 4.81 -12.60
N MET A 291 -3.82 5.11 -11.85
CA MET A 291 -4.09 4.47 -10.56
C MET A 291 -4.34 2.96 -10.66
N TYR A 292 -4.98 2.50 -11.74
CA TYR A 292 -5.41 1.11 -11.88
C TYR A 292 -4.55 0.26 -12.81
N THR A 293 -3.56 0.86 -13.50
CA THR A 293 -2.75 0.16 -14.50
C THR A 293 -2.11 -1.12 -13.94
N PHE A 294 -1.72 -1.10 -12.67
CA PHE A 294 -1.03 -2.22 -12.02
C PHE A 294 -1.88 -2.86 -10.91
N ARG A 295 -3.21 -2.77 -10.97
CA ARG A 295 -4.14 -3.35 -9.99
C ARG A 295 -4.76 -4.65 -10.49
N GLN A 296 -5.48 -5.33 -9.60
CA GLN A 296 -6.25 -6.52 -9.89
C GLN A 296 -7.72 -6.32 -9.44
N PRO A 297 -8.69 -6.37 -10.33
CA PRO A 297 -8.46 -6.35 -11.77
C PRO A 297 -7.91 -5.00 -12.24
N PRO A 298 -7.20 -4.97 -13.39
CA PRO A 298 -6.68 -3.71 -13.94
C PRO A 298 -7.81 -2.81 -14.45
N GLY A 299 -7.50 -1.51 -14.58
CA GLY A 299 -8.38 -0.54 -15.24
C GLY A 299 -8.24 -0.56 -16.76
N ILE A 300 -8.23 0.63 -17.35
CA ILE A 300 -8.04 0.82 -18.80
C ILE A 300 -6.76 0.14 -19.26
N PRO A 301 -6.79 -0.63 -20.37
CA PRO A 301 -5.57 -1.18 -20.95
C PRO A 301 -4.54 -0.10 -21.24
N GLN A 302 -3.30 -0.30 -20.82
CA GLN A 302 -2.23 0.71 -20.94
C GLN A 302 -2.08 1.26 -22.36
N ALA A 303 -2.18 0.40 -23.37
CA ALA A 303 -2.11 0.83 -24.78
C ALA A 303 -3.24 1.77 -25.22
N GLU A 304 -4.38 1.74 -24.53
CA GLU A 304 -5.49 2.67 -24.73
C GLU A 304 -5.28 3.95 -23.90
N LEU A 305 -4.89 3.82 -22.65
CA LEU A 305 -4.59 4.93 -21.75
C LEU A 305 -3.58 5.90 -22.40
N LEU A 306 -2.52 5.37 -23.04
CA LEU A 306 -1.49 6.16 -23.70
C LEU A 306 -1.97 6.94 -24.93
N LYS A 307 -3.20 6.69 -25.41
CA LYS A 307 -3.84 7.47 -26.50
C LYS A 307 -4.78 8.55 -25.98
N MET A 308 -5.06 8.56 -24.68
CA MET A 308 -5.95 9.54 -24.07
C MET A 308 -5.29 10.93 -23.95
N PRO A 309 -6.08 12.02 -23.79
CA PRO A 309 -5.56 13.35 -23.52
C PRO A 309 -4.66 13.40 -22.26
N GLY A 310 -3.51 14.07 -22.39
CA GLY A 310 -2.52 14.16 -21.31
C GLY A 310 -1.44 13.07 -21.34
N TRP A 311 -1.53 12.09 -22.28
CA TRP A 311 -0.56 11.00 -22.42
C TRP A 311 0.27 11.05 -23.71
N ALA A 312 0.06 12.08 -24.54
CA ALA A 312 0.80 12.25 -25.79
C ALA A 312 2.32 12.33 -25.56
N GLU A 313 3.08 11.80 -26.52
CA GLU A 313 4.54 11.87 -26.49
C GLU A 313 5.04 13.29 -26.78
N ASN A 314 4.45 13.96 -27.78
CA ASN A 314 4.73 15.34 -28.09
C ASN A 314 3.73 16.25 -27.38
N LYS A 315 4.21 16.96 -26.36
CA LYS A 315 3.39 17.83 -25.51
C LYS A 315 3.03 19.18 -26.12
N LYS A 316 3.63 19.59 -27.28
CA LYS A 316 3.40 20.92 -27.83
C LYS A 316 1.93 21.20 -28.09
N ALA A 317 1.25 20.32 -28.83
CA ALA A 317 -0.17 20.52 -29.16
C ALA A 317 -1.06 20.46 -27.90
N GLU A 318 -0.77 19.56 -26.96
CA GLU A 318 -1.50 19.46 -25.69
C GLU A 318 -1.29 20.73 -24.83
N ARG A 319 -0.09 21.28 -24.75
CA ARG A 319 0.18 22.55 -24.03
C ARG A 319 -0.50 23.76 -24.71
N ASP A 320 -0.57 23.80 -26.02
CA ASP A 320 -1.31 24.86 -26.75
C ASP A 320 -2.83 24.75 -26.45
N GLN A 321 -3.39 23.52 -26.41
CA GLN A 321 -4.76 23.27 -26.00
C GLN A 321 -5.00 23.61 -24.52
N ALA A 322 -4.07 23.28 -23.64
CA ALA A 322 -4.15 23.62 -22.22
C ALA A 322 -4.27 25.13 -21.99
N LYS A 323 -3.49 25.97 -22.72
CA LYS A 323 -3.58 27.41 -22.64
C LYS A 323 -4.97 27.93 -23.08
N LYS A 324 -5.58 27.34 -24.11
CA LYS A 324 -6.94 27.67 -24.52
C LYS A 324 -7.97 27.32 -23.42
N LEU A 325 -7.88 26.12 -22.83
CA LEU A 325 -8.77 25.73 -21.74
C LEU A 325 -8.65 26.66 -20.53
N LEU A 326 -7.44 27.12 -20.19
CA LEU A 326 -7.23 28.11 -19.12
C LEU A 326 -7.87 29.46 -19.49
N ALA A 327 -7.71 29.93 -20.72
CA ALA A 327 -8.34 31.17 -21.20
C ALA A 327 -9.87 31.07 -21.13
N ASP A 328 -10.45 29.93 -21.59
CA ASP A 328 -11.88 29.67 -21.56
C ASP A 328 -12.43 29.55 -20.11
N ALA A 329 -11.57 29.16 -19.17
CA ALA A 329 -11.85 29.12 -17.73
C ALA A 329 -11.68 30.48 -17.02
N GLY A 330 -11.30 31.56 -17.77
CA GLY A 330 -11.13 32.90 -17.21
C GLY A 330 -9.69 33.28 -16.85
N PHE A 331 -8.69 32.46 -17.25
CA PHE A 331 -7.26 32.69 -16.98
C PHE A 331 -6.41 32.86 -18.23
N PRO A 332 -6.70 33.83 -19.12
CA PRO A 332 -5.98 34.00 -20.41
C PRO A 332 -4.51 34.39 -20.22
N SER A 333 -4.16 35.00 -19.08
CA SER A 333 -2.79 35.39 -18.73
C SER A 333 -2.13 34.40 -17.71
N GLY A 334 -2.75 33.22 -17.50
CA GLY A 334 -2.33 32.30 -16.47
C GLY A 334 -2.83 32.70 -15.07
N MET A 335 -2.31 32.06 -14.05
CA MET A 335 -2.70 32.30 -12.64
C MET A 335 -1.55 32.01 -11.67
N GLN A 336 -1.73 32.40 -10.40
CA GLN A 336 -0.81 32.05 -9.31
C GLN A 336 -1.45 31.03 -8.39
N THR A 337 -0.64 30.13 -7.80
CA THR A 337 -1.10 29.09 -6.87
C THR A 337 0.03 28.61 -5.96
N THR A 338 -0.29 27.70 -5.04
CA THR A 338 0.67 27.01 -4.19
C THR A 338 0.57 25.49 -4.37
N VAL A 339 1.70 24.80 -4.18
CA VAL A 339 1.81 23.34 -4.20
C VAL A 339 2.37 22.88 -2.87
N LEU A 340 1.50 22.33 -2.03
CA LEU A 340 1.87 21.78 -0.73
C LEU A 340 2.53 20.42 -0.90
N THR A 341 3.64 20.20 -0.19
CA THR A 341 4.33 18.89 -0.17
C THR A 341 5.05 18.63 1.14
N ARG A 342 5.50 17.39 1.32
CA ARG A 342 6.22 16.94 2.52
C ARG A 342 7.71 17.26 2.42
N ASP A 343 8.36 17.50 3.59
CA ASP A 343 9.82 17.63 3.68
C ASP A 343 10.51 16.25 3.58
N ILE A 344 10.40 15.64 2.42
CA ILE A 344 11.06 14.40 2.03
C ILE A 344 11.56 14.59 0.60
N THR A 345 12.78 14.19 0.29
CA THR A 345 13.46 14.49 -0.97
C THR A 345 12.61 14.13 -2.20
N ASP A 346 12.16 12.88 -2.31
CA ASP A 346 11.37 12.43 -3.47
C ASP A 346 10.08 13.25 -3.66
N PHE A 347 9.46 13.72 -2.56
CA PHE A 347 8.24 14.53 -2.61
C PHE A 347 8.54 15.96 -3.04
N LYS A 348 9.66 16.54 -2.57
CA LYS A 348 10.13 17.87 -2.97
C LYS A 348 10.47 17.91 -4.45
N ASP A 349 11.22 16.93 -4.94
CA ASP A 349 11.62 16.83 -6.34
C ASP A 349 10.40 16.69 -7.25
N ALA A 350 9.43 15.87 -6.88
CA ALA A 350 8.17 15.76 -7.63
C ALA A 350 7.35 17.06 -7.63
N ALA A 351 7.32 17.80 -6.51
CA ALA A 351 6.63 19.09 -6.45
C ALA A 351 7.31 20.17 -7.29
N VAL A 352 8.65 20.23 -7.28
CA VAL A 352 9.44 21.14 -8.13
C VAL A 352 9.22 20.82 -9.60
N PHE A 353 9.31 19.54 -9.98
CA PHE A 353 9.00 19.10 -11.34
C PHE A 353 7.59 19.52 -11.75
N PHE A 354 6.59 19.31 -10.90
CA PHE A 354 5.22 19.68 -11.21
C PHE A 354 5.03 21.18 -11.41
N VAL A 355 5.68 22.01 -10.58
CA VAL A 355 5.68 23.48 -10.74
C VAL A 355 6.28 23.90 -12.09
N ASP A 356 7.36 23.25 -12.52
CA ASP A 356 7.93 23.49 -13.85
C ASP A 356 6.93 23.15 -14.96
N GLN A 357 6.24 22.02 -14.88
CA GLN A 357 5.20 21.65 -15.85
C GLN A 357 4.04 22.68 -15.90
N LEU A 358 3.60 23.20 -14.75
CA LEU A 358 2.58 24.24 -14.65
C LEU A 358 3.02 25.55 -15.34
N SER A 359 4.31 25.90 -15.25
CA SER A 359 4.88 27.09 -15.86
C SER A 359 4.74 27.10 -17.38
N THR A 360 4.77 25.92 -18.02
CA THR A 360 4.65 25.76 -19.48
C THR A 360 3.31 26.23 -20.05
N ILE A 361 2.29 26.37 -19.21
CA ILE A 361 0.94 26.82 -19.55
C ILE A 361 0.57 28.15 -18.88
N GLY A 362 1.53 28.85 -18.27
CA GLY A 362 1.33 30.16 -17.65
C GLY A 362 0.87 30.13 -16.18
N ILE A 363 0.81 28.96 -15.53
CA ILE A 363 0.50 28.88 -14.10
C ILE A 363 1.80 29.04 -13.31
N LYS A 364 1.89 30.10 -12.49
CA LYS A 364 3.01 30.36 -11.58
C LYS A 364 2.70 29.76 -10.20
N ALA A 365 3.41 28.72 -9.83
CA ALA A 365 3.20 28.04 -8.56
C ALA A 365 4.41 28.19 -7.64
N LYS A 366 4.14 28.26 -6.31
CA LYS A 366 5.15 28.23 -5.25
C LYS A 366 5.04 26.90 -4.49
N VAL A 367 6.18 26.23 -4.29
CA VAL A 367 6.22 25.02 -3.45
C VAL A 367 6.19 25.42 -1.97
N GLU A 368 5.27 24.84 -1.20
CA GLU A 368 5.18 24.94 0.24
C GLU A 368 5.59 23.59 0.85
N ILE A 369 6.76 23.57 1.50
CA ILE A 369 7.32 22.36 2.13
C ILE A 369 6.95 22.39 3.61
N GLN A 370 6.37 21.29 4.12
CA GLN A 370 5.92 21.15 5.50
C GLN A 370 6.18 19.74 6.04
N ASP A 371 6.21 19.61 7.36
CA ASP A 371 6.27 18.32 8.03
C ASP A 371 5.06 17.44 7.68
N THR A 372 5.25 16.12 7.67
CA THR A 372 4.22 15.13 7.32
C THR A 372 2.90 15.33 8.07
N GLY A 373 2.95 15.58 9.39
CA GLY A 373 1.75 15.78 10.20
C GLY A 373 0.96 17.02 9.78
N VAL A 374 1.68 18.11 9.47
CA VAL A 374 1.09 19.38 8.99
C VAL A 374 0.44 19.18 7.63
N VAL A 375 1.14 18.53 6.69
CA VAL A 375 0.60 18.25 5.34
C VAL A 375 -0.69 17.46 5.41
N PHE A 376 -0.74 16.41 6.22
CA PHE A 376 -1.95 15.59 6.38
C PHE A 376 -3.09 16.33 7.10
N ALA A 377 -2.77 17.18 8.07
CA ALA A 377 -3.78 18.01 8.73
C ALA A 377 -4.39 19.01 7.74
N ARG A 378 -3.56 19.74 6.98
CA ARG A 378 -3.99 20.68 5.95
C ARG A 378 -4.74 19.97 4.80
N GLY A 379 -4.30 18.78 4.38
CA GLY A 379 -5.02 17.96 3.41
C GLY A 379 -6.45 17.65 3.85
N ARG A 380 -6.62 17.21 5.09
CA ARG A 380 -7.94 16.87 5.66
C ARG A 380 -8.82 18.12 5.85
N SER A 381 -8.27 19.23 6.31
CA SER A 381 -9.01 20.49 6.48
C SER A 381 -9.32 21.17 5.14
N GLY A 382 -8.56 20.86 4.06
CA GLY A 382 -8.63 21.53 2.76
C GLY A 382 -7.94 22.90 2.75
N ASP A 383 -6.96 23.10 3.62
CA ASP A 383 -6.14 24.29 3.64
C ASP A 383 -4.94 24.12 2.69
N TYR A 384 -5.21 24.01 1.40
CA TYR A 384 -4.23 23.95 0.31
C TYR A 384 -4.90 24.30 -1.03
N ASP A 385 -4.11 24.57 -2.05
CA ASP A 385 -4.57 24.74 -3.45
C ASP A 385 -4.36 23.42 -4.21
N LEU A 386 -3.10 23.09 -4.40
CA LEU A 386 -2.61 21.84 -5.00
C LEU A 386 -1.72 21.14 -3.98
N MET A 387 -1.68 19.81 -4.03
CA MET A 387 -0.80 19.03 -3.16
C MET A 387 -0.11 17.94 -3.98
N VAL A 388 1.20 17.80 -3.80
CA VAL A 388 1.97 16.69 -4.38
C VAL A 388 2.40 15.76 -3.27
N LEU A 389 1.94 14.52 -3.37
CA LEU A 389 2.32 13.42 -2.49
C LEU A 389 2.84 12.25 -3.33
N GLN A 390 3.18 11.17 -2.66
CA GLN A 390 3.57 9.91 -3.29
C GLN A 390 2.67 8.80 -2.77
N SER A 391 2.24 7.91 -3.66
CA SER A 391 1.56 6.68 -3.32
C SER A 391 2.41 5.48 -3.71
N THR A 392 2.09 4.33 -3.13
CA THR A 392 2.67 3.03 -3.46
C THR A 392 1.58 2.08 -3.91
N ASP A 393 1.92 1.06 -4.66
CA ASP A 393 0.97 0.05 -5.13
C ASP A 393 0.82 -1.14 -4.16
N LEU A 394 0.87 -0.88 -2.85
CA LEU A 394 0.81 -1.89 -1.80
C LEU A 394 -0.53 -2.64 -1.71
N ARG A 395 -1.58 -2.08 -2.30
CA ARG A 395 -2.90 -2.70 -2.30
C ARG A 395 -3.16 -3.37 -3.64
N PRO A 396 -3.34 -4.70 -3.64
CA PRO A 396 -3.54 -5.44 -4.89
C PRO A 396 -4.84 -5.07 -5.59
N ASP A 397 -5.86 -4.74 -4.83
CA ASP A 397 -7.21 -4.56 -5.35
C ASP A 397 -7.50 -3.11 -5.74
N ALA A 398 -8.08 -2.91 -6.92
CA ALA A 398 -8.48 -1.59 -7.42
C ALA A 398 -9.49 -0.89 -6.49
N SER A 399 -10.35 -1.64 -5.80
CA SER A 399 -11.33 -1.08 -4.88
C SER A 399 -10.72 -0.44 -3.65
N ASP A 400 -9.61 -0.99 -3.15
CA ASP A 400 -8.96 -0.48 -1.93
C ASP A 400 -8.37 0.91 -2.16
N ASP A 401 -7.80 1.15 -3.35
CA ASP A 401 -7.31 2.47 -3.72
C ASP A 401 -8.46 3.46 -3.92
N THR A 402 -9.51 3.07 -4.64
CA THR A 402 -10.68 3.94 -4.84
C THR A 402 -11.27 4.39 -3.50
N GLN A 403 -11.49 3.44 -2.60
CA GLN A 403 -12.03 3.71 -1.27
C GLN A 403 -11.14 4.67 -0.47
N LEU A 404 -9.85 4.41 -0.47
CA LEU A 404 -8.90 5.17 0.33
C LEU A 404 -8.73 6.61 -0.16
N TRP A 405 -8.65 6.77 -1.49
CA TRP A 405 -8.19 8.00 -2.13
C TRP A 405 -9.33 8.86 -2.68
N HIS A 406 -10.47 8.27 -3.06
CA HIS A 406 -11.49 8.98 -3.82
C HIS A 406 -12.91 8.91 -3.21
N LEU A 407 -13.17 8.03 -2.24
CA LEU A 407 -14.49 7.97 -1.64
C LEU A 407 -14.55 8.80 -0.35
N LYS A 408 -15.75 9.30 -0.05
CA LYS A 408 -16.05 10.00 1.19
C LYS A 408 -15.68 9.12 2.40
N GLY A 409 -14.96 9.69 3.35
CA GLY A 409 -14.44 8.96 4.51
C GLY A 409 -13.16 8.17 4.26
N GLY A 410 -12.65 8.15 3.04
CA GLY A 410 -11.31 7.62 2.74
C GLY A 410 -10.23 8.42 3.50
N ALA A 411 -9.31 7.72 4.16
CA ALA A 411 -8.35 8.32 5.07
C ALA A 411 -7.43 9.37 4.42
N VAL A 412 -7.26 9.30 3.10
CA VAL A 412 -6.42 10.18 2.30
C VAL A 412 -7.16 10.76 1.08
N ASN A 413 -8.49 10.82 1.12
CA ASN A 413 -9.27 11.58 0.15
C ASN A 413 -9.12 13.08 0.40
N PHE A 414 -7.93 13.60 0.11
CA PHE A 414 -7.59 15.01 0.35
C PHE A 414 -8.32 15.97 -0.60
N GLY A 415 -8.64 15.53 -1.82
CA GLY A 415 -9.50 16.29 -2.73
C GLY A 415 -10.92 16.46 -2.21
N ILE A 416 -11.30 15.64 -1.22
CA ILE A 416 -12.64 15.56 -0.62
C ILE A 416 -13.69 15.38 -1.72
N LEU A 417 -13.42 14.41 -2.56
CA LEU A 417 -14.37 13.97 -3.57
C LEU A 417 -15.54 13.28 -2.86
N ASP A 418 -16.75 13.75 -3.13
CA ASP A 418 -18.01 13.12 -2.72
C ASP A 418 -18.86 12.98 -3.99
N ASP A 419 -18.55 11.99 -4.82
CA ASP A 419 -19.12 11.79 -6.13
C ASP A 419 -20.05 10.57 -6.16
N PRO A 420 -21.37 10.76 -6.24
CA PRO A 420 -22.33 9.67 -6.21
C PRO A 420 -22.16 8.65 -7.34
N LYS A 421 -21.68 9.08 -8.52
CA LYS A 421 -21.47 8.19 -9.66
C LYS A 421 -20.25 7.29 -9.43
N LEU A 422 -19.17 7.83 -8.86
CA LEU A 422 -18.01 7.04 -8.49
C LEU A 422 -18.36 6.06 -7.36
N VAL A 423 -19.16 6.49 -6.38
CA VAL A 423 -19.66 5.62 -5.31
C VAL A 423 -20.48 4.46 -5.89
N ALA A 424 -21.38 4.73 -6.86
CA ALA A 424 -22.20 3.69 -7.49
C ALA A 424 -21.35 2.67 -8.26
N LEU A 425 -20.35 3.14 -9.05
CA LEU A 425 -19.40 2.26 -9.77
C LEU A 425 -18.56 1.42 -8.79
N TYR A 426 -18.13 2.03 -7.69
CA TYR A 426 -17.41 1.31 -6.66
C TYR A 426 -18.25 0.20 -6.03
N GLN A 427 -19.53 0.49 -5.69
CA GLN A 427 -20.44 -0.50 -5.11
C GLN A 427 -20.78 -1.61 -6.12
N GLU A 428 -20.97 -1.26 -7.41
CA GLU A 428 -21.22 -2.23 -8.49
C GLU A 428 -20.06 -3.24 -8.57
N GLN A 429 -18.80 -2.76 -8.67
CA GLN A 429 -17.65 -3.65 -8.79
C GLN A 429 -17.36 -4.46 -7.51
N ASP A 430 -17.60 -3.90 -6.32
CA ASP A 430 -17.35 -4.58 -5.04
C ASP A 430 -18.30 -5.79 -4.86
N GLY A 431 -19.52 -5.71 -5.40
CA GLY A 431 -20.50 -6.80 -5.38
C GLY A 431 -20.23 -7.96 -6.36
N ILE A 432 -19.27 -7.85 -7.28
CA ILE A 432 -19.02 -8.84 -8.33
C ILE A 432 -17.88 -9.79 -7.91
N ALA A 433 -18.19 -11.08 -7.77
CA ALA A 433 -17.20 -12.11 -7.46
C ALA A 433 -16.43 -12.59 -8.71
N ASP A 434 -17.04 -12.61 -9.89
CA ASP A 434 -16.37 -12.99 -11.14
C ASP A 434 -15.37 -11.93 -11.57
N SER A 435 -14.11 -12.33 -11.71
CA SER A 435 -12.99 -11.40 -11.98
C SER A 435 -13.13 -10.70 -13.34
N ALA A 436 -13.61 -11.37 -14.38
CA ALA A 436 -13.71 -10.79 -15.72
C ALA A 436 -14.89 -9.81 -15.82
N ALA A 437 -16.02 -10.13 -15.20
CA ALA A 437 -17.16 -9.22 -15.09
C ALA A 437 -16.80 -7.98 -14.25
N ARG A 438 -16.07 -8.18 -13.14
CA ARG A 438 -15.59 -7.12 -12.27
C ARG A 438 -14.62 -6.17 -12.98
N GLN A 439 -13.71 -6.70 -13.78
CA GLN A 439 -12.76 -5.90 -14.56
C GLN A 439 -13.49 -4.88 -15.45
N LYS A 440 -14.57 -5.26 -16.10
CA LYS A 440 -15.36 -4.33 -16.95
C LYS A 440 -15.92 -3.14 -16.17
N VAL A 441 -16.26 -3.33 -14.91
CA VAL A 441 -16.74 -2.23 -14.06
C VAL A 441 -15.57 -1.38 -13.57
N VAL A 442 -14.44 -2.00 -13.22
CA VAL A 442 -13.20 -1.27 -12.87
C VAL A 442 -12.71 -0.41 -14.05
N GLU A 443 -12.78 -0.92 -15.29
CA GLU A 443 -12.47 -0.11 -16.48
C GLU A 443 -13.42 1.08 -16.63
N LYS A 444 -14.73 0.92 -16.39
CA LYS A 444 -15.69 2.05 -16.40
C LYS A 444 -15.37 3.07 -15.30
N MET A 445 -15.00 2.60 -14.12
CA MET A 445 -14.62 3.44 -13.00
C MET A 445 -13.35 4.23 -13.29
N ASP A 446 -12.35 3.59 -13.90
CA ASP A 446 -11.11 4.22 -14.32
C ASP A 446 -11.37 5.30 -15.38
N ARG A 447 -12.14 4.99 -16.45
CA ARG A 447 -12.54 5.98 -17.45
C ARG A 447 -13.22 7.19 -16.82
N TYR A 448 -14.09 6.96 -15.87
CA TYR A 448 -14.76 8.04 -15.16
C TYR A 448 -13.79 8.94 -14.38
N ILE A 449 -12.75 8.35 -13.76
CA ILE A 449 -11.68 9.10 -13.08
C ILE A 449 -10.83 9.87 -14.10
N GLN A 450 -10.50 9.27 -15.26
CA GLN A 450 -9.78 9.97 -16.32
C GLN A 450 -10.59 11.14 -16.93
N ASP A 451 -11.91 11.00 -17.00
CA ASP A 451 -12.80 12.06 -17.52
C ASP A 451 -12.98 13.22 -16.52
N THR A 452 -13.05 12.90 -15.23
CA THR A 452 -13.33 13.88 -14.16
C THR A 452 -12.07 14.46 -13.53
N LEU A 453 -10.93 13.78 -13.65
CA LEU A 453 -9.61 14.20 -13.19
C LEU A 453 -9.60 14.71 -11.73
N PRO A 454 -10.06 13.93 -10.74
CA PRO A 454 -10.01 14.35 -9.35
C PRO A 454 -8.57 14.46 -8.82
N SER A 455 -7.64 13.77 -9.45
CA SER A 455 -6.22 13.75 -9.16
C SER A 455 -5.42 13.32 -10.39
N LEU A 456 -4.10 13.53 -10.41
CA LEU A 456 -3.24 13.12 -11.52
C LEU A 456 -2.04 12.33 -11.02
N ARG A 457 -1.63 11.32 -11.78
CA ARG A 457 -0.36 10.62 -11.57
C ARG A 457 0.70 11.07 -12.55
N MET A 458 1.96 11.12 -12.10
CA MET A 458 3.10 11.53 -12.93
C MET A 458 3.80 10.34 -13.60
N GLY A 459 3.42 9.12 -13.27
CA GLY A 459 4.06 7.87 -13.67
C GLY A 459 4.39 7.02 -12.46
N TRP A 460 4.94 5.84 -12.69
CA TRP A 460 5.33 4.87 -11.66
C TRP A 460 6.83 4.62 -11.70
N SER A 461 7.51 4.76 -10.58
CA SER A 461 8.92 4.41 -10.44
C SER A 461 9.08 2.96 -10.03
N PHE A 462 10.20 2.35 -10.40
CA PHE A 462 10.69 1.11 -9.81
C PHE A 462 11.74 1.40 -8.75
N GLY A 463 11.76 0.57 -7.72
CA GLY A 463 12.89 0.43 -6.82
C GLY A 463 13.67 -0.85 -7.12
N TYR A 464 14.74 -1.07 -6.41
CA TYR A 464 15.54 -2.28 -6.51
C TYR A 464 15.79 -2.85 -5.13
N ASP A 465 15.62 -4.17 -5.00
CA ASP A 465 16.04 -4.92 -3.83
C ASP A 465 17.47 -5.40 -3.98
N ALA A 466 18.17 -5.45 -2.86
CA ALA A 466 19.48 -6.05 -2.76
C ALA A 466 19.57 -6.90 -1.51
N ILE A 467 20.04 -8.13 -1.66
CA ILE A 467 20.05 -9.16 -0.64
C ILE A 467 21.42 -9.80 -0.58
N ALA A 468 21.92 -10.03 0.62
CA ALA A 468 23.22 -10.68 0.84
C ALA A 468 23.26 -12.07 0.17
N PRO A 469 24.43 -12.50 -0.35
CA PRO A 469 24.55 -13.71 -1.15
C PRO A 469 24.30 -15.01 -0.37
N ASP A 470 24.49 -14.97 0.94
CA ASP A 470 24.22 -16.08 1.86
C ASP A 470 22.73 -16.28 2.18
N VAL A 471 21.88 -15.28 1.95
CA VAL A 471 20.43 -15.40 2.12
C VAL A 471 19.83 -16.21 0.99
N LYS A 472 19.13 -17.28 1.31
CA LYS A 472 18.50 -18.19 0.36
C LYS A 472 16.98 -18.20 0.55
N ASP A 473 16.27 -18.59 -0.52
CA ASP A 473 14.80 -18.67 -0.58
C ASP A 473 14.10 -17.39 -0.17
N TRP A 474 14.79 -16.24 -0.37
CA TRP A 474 14.16 -14.95 -0.20
C TRP A 474 13.00 -14.80 -1.19
N PRO A 475 11.79 -14.47 -0.74
CA PRO A 475 10.63 -14.39 -1.64
C PRO A 475 10.81 -13.23 -2.63
N LYS A 476 11.06 -13.57 -3.90
CA LYS A 476 10.99 -12.61 -4.99
C LYS A 476 9.51 -12.33 -5.25
N ARG A 477 9.10 -11.10 -5.08
CA ARG A 477 7.72 -10.68 -5.26
C ARG A 477 7.36 -10.70 -6.74
N ALA A 478 6.36 -11.48 -7.13
CA ALA A 478 5.91 -11.55 -8.51
C ALA A 478 5.26 -10.24 -8.98
N ASP A 479 4.66 -9.48 -8.05
CA ASP A 479 3.89 -8.27 -8.32
C ASP A 479 4.18 -7.10 -7.34
N GLY A 480 5.27 -7.18 -6.58
CA GLY A 480 5.62 -6.19 -5.55
C GLY A 480 4.82 -6.27 -4.25
N ARG A 481 3.83 -7.16 -4.17
CA ARG A 481 2.83 -7.22 -3.09
C ARG A 481 2.95 -8.49 -2.24
N GLY A 482 4.00 -9.29 -2.50
CA GLY A 482 4.23 -10.58 -1.85
C GLY A 482 4.25 -10.47 -0.34
N GLN A 483 3.50 -11.36 0.25
CA GLN A 483 3.62 -11.59 1.67
C GLN A 483 4.91 -12.37 1.87
N ASP A 484 5.94 -11.67 2.33
CA ASP A 484 7.23 -12.28 2.62
C ASP A 484 7.06 -13.20 3.82
N VAL A 485 7.06 -14.48 3.54
CA VAL A 485 6.99 -15.50 4.58
C VAL A 485 8.40 -15.86 4.99
N LEU A 486 8.86 -15.27 6.08
CA LEU A 486 10.22 -15.40 6.59
C LEU A 486 10.57 -16.84 7.04
N GLU A 487 9.57 -17.69 7.28
CA GLU A 487 9.79 -19.08 7.67
C GLU A 487 10.50 -19.94 6.61
N HIS A 488 10.54 -19.48 5.36
CA HIS A 488 11.24 -20.19 4.28
C HIS A 488 12.69 -19.74 4.08
N VAL A 489 13.04 -18.58 4.63
CA VAL A 489 14.37 -17.99 4.45
C VAL A 489 15.41 -18.73 5.28
N TRP A 490 16.58 -18.97 4.70
CA TRP A 490 17.71 -19.57 5.39
C TRP A 490 19.05 -18.93 4.96
N LEU A 491 20.10 -19.15 5.74
CA LEU A 491 21.44 -18.66 5.45
C LEU A 491 22.33 -19.84 5.04
N SER A 492 22.97 -19.75 3.86
CA SER A 492 24.03 -20.69 3.49
C SER A 492 25.30 -20.37 4.28
N LYS A 493 25.97 -21.43 4.73
CA LYS A 493 27.31 -21.31 5.37
C LYS A 493 28.34 -20.88 4.35
#